data_df1294dbf3e72edd76852e4033e1b686
#
_entry.id   df1294dbf3e72edd76852e4033e1b686
#
_cell.length_a   1.000
_cell.length_b   1.000
_cell.length_c   1.000
_cell.angle_alpha   90.00
_cell.angle_beta   90.00
_cell.angle_gamma   90.00
#
_symmetry.space_group_name_H-M   'P 1'
#
loop_
_entity.id
_entity.type
_entity.pdbx_description
1 polymer ?
#
loop_
_entity_poly.entity_id
_entity_poly.type
_entity_poly.pdbx_seq_one_letter_code
_entity_poly.pdbx_strand_id
1 'polypeptide(L)'
;MLIIITLHQRISAIFEYYLYTSNQVFNFMDGLISSGNKRTFENFQNQIPKSSLLLFKELRNYCLSLGENVVEDVRMHRIVYGKSMTFRWFADLEPLPEGVLVKIQKNRKEQPTTIMMQNNGNTEDLKNLLKEAFSEIH
;
A
#
# COMPACT_ATOMS: atom_id res chain seq x y z
N MET A 1 -41.33 12.62 6.99
CA MET A 1 -40.41 11.59 7.55
C MET A 1 -39.38 11.08 6.59
N LEU A 2 -39.77 10.70 5.36
CA LEU A 2 -38.82 10.24 4.30
C LEU A 2 -37.76 11.31 3.92
N ILE A 3 -38.14 12.59 3.92
CA ILE A 3 -37.26 13.70 3.58
C ILE A 3 -36.14 13.89 4.63
N ILE A 4 -36.43 13.67 5.91
CA ILE A 4 -35.49 13.81 7.01
C ILE A 4 -34.45 12.67 6.97
N ILE A 5 -34.87 11.44 6.67
CA ILE A 5 -33.99 10.28 6.54
C ILE A 5 -33.04 10.47 5.35
N THR A 6 -33.54 10.96 4.21
CA THR A 6 -32.72 11.23 3.02
C THR A 6 -31.70 12.33 3.26
N LEU A 7 -32.07 13.38 4.02
CA LEU A 7 -31.16 14.46 4.38
C LEU A 7 -30.05 13.96 5.31
N HIS A 8 -30.40 13.11 6.28
CA HIS A 8 -29.44 12.52 7.22
C HIS A 8 -28.44 11.61 6.50
N GLN A 9 -28.90 10.81 5.54
CA GLN A 9 -28.02 9.97 4.71
C GLN A 9 -27.08 10.80 3.85
N ARG A 10 -27.56 11.92 3.28
CA ARG A 10 -26.70 12.83 2.50
C ARG A 10 -25.65 13.52 3.35
N ILE A 11 -26.00 13.95 4.55
CA ILE A 11 -25.07 14.57 5.50
C ILE A 11 -24.02 13.55 5.93
N SER A 12 -24.39 12.31 6.19
CA SER A 12 -23.47 11.23 6.55
C SER A 12 -22.49 10.94 5.41
N ALA A 13 -22.96 10.84 4.17
CA ALA A 13 -22.11 10.62 3.00
C ALA A 13 -21.14 11.78 2.76
N ILE A 14 -21.59 13.02 2.93
CA ILE A 14 -20.73 14.22 2.82
C ILE A 14 -19.67 14.22 3.93
N PHE A 15 -20.05 13.84 5.15
CA PHE A 15 -19.12 13.76 6.29
C PHE A 15 -18.07 12.69 6.07
N GLU A 16 -18.42 11.51 5.59
CA GLU A 16 -17.48 10.45 5.24
C GLU A 16 -16.54 10.88 4.11
N TYR A 17 -17.06 11.54 3.10
CA TYR A 17 -16.26 12.09 2.01
C TYR A 17 -15.27 13.14 2.53
N TYR A 18 -15.71 14.00 3.45
CA TYR A 18 -14.85 15.02 4.06
C TYR A 18 -13.73 14.41 4.90
N LEU A 19 -14.06 13.36 5.68
CA LEU A 19 -13.04 12.59 6.42
C LEU A 19 -12.05 11.91 5.49
N TYR A 20 -12.54 11.34 4.39
CA TYR A 20 -11.69 10.70 3.39
C TYR A 20 -10.72 11.70 2.75
N THR A 21 -11.21 12.85 2.31
CA THR A 21 -10.36 13.88 1.69
C THR A 21 -9.39 14.52 2.68
N SER A 22 -9.81 14.76 3.93
CA SER A 22 -8.93 15.30 4.94
C SER A 22 -7.80 14.31 5.30
N ASN A 23 -8.10 13.02 5.34
CA ASN A 23 -7.09 11.98 5.54
C ASN A 23 -6.11 11.89 4.37
N GLN A 24 -6.58 12.05 3.14
CA GLN A 24 -5.73 12.10 1.95
C GLN A 24 -4.77 13.30 1.99
N VAL A 25 -5.29 14.48 2.33
CA VAL A 25 -4.49 15.70 2.46
C VAL A 25 -3.50 15.58 3.61
N PHE A 26 -3.92 15.03 4.74
CA PHE A 26 -3.07 14.81 5.91
C PHE A 26 -1.91 13.85 5.58
N ASN A 27 -2.19 12.74 4.89
CA ASN A 27 -1.16 11.80 4.46
C ASN A 27 -0.17 12.42 3.46
N PHE A 28 -0.66 13.29 2.58
CA PHE A 28 0.18 14.04 1.65
C PHE A 28 1.10 15.01 2.39
N MET A 29 0.57 15.74 3.37
CA MET A 29 1.34 16.68 4.17
C MET A 29 2.37 15.97 5.07
N ASP A 30 2.04 14.82 5.63
CA ASP A 30 2.98 13.99 6.39
C ASP A 30 4.18 13.56 5.53
N GLY A 31 3.93 13.25 4.26
CA GLY A 31 5.00 12.93 3.31
C GLY A 31 5.92 14.10 3.01
N LEU A 32 5.42 15.33 3.12
CA LEU A 32 6.19 16.55 2.86
C LEU A 32 6.92 17.09 4.09
N ILE A 33 6.35 16.91 5.27
CA ILE A 33 6.87 17.52 6.53
C ILE A 33 7.69 16.52 7.36
N SER A 34 7.97 15.37 6.89
CA SER A 34 8.86 14.32 7.40
C SER A 34 9.40 14.48 8.83
N SER A 35 8.62 15.00 9.76
CA SER A 35 9.04 15.14 11.14
C SER A 35 8.28 14.14 12.03
N GLY A 36 8.91 13.02 12.26
CA GLY A 36 8.71 12.25 13.48
C GLY A 36 7.49 11.32 13.59
N ASN A 37 6.46 11.42 12.74
CA ASN A 37 5.25 10.60 12.85
C ASN A 37 5.03 9.69 11.63
N LYS A 38 6.09 9.12 11.10
CA LYS A 38 5.95 8.08 10.07
C LYS A 38 5.28 6.87 10.71
N ARG A 39 4.23 6.36 10.06
CA ARG A 39 3.64 5.08 10.43
C ARG A 39 4.69 3.98 10.31
N THR A 40 4.75 3.13 11.30
CA THR A 40 5.63 1.97 11.29
C THR A 40 4.88 0.74 10.83
N PHE A 41 5.62 -0.28 10.41
CA PHE A 41 5.03 -1.57 10.09
C PHE A 41 4.27 -2.16 11.29
N GLU A 42 4.79 -1.99 12.49
CA GLU A 42 4.16 -2.48 13.73
C GLU A 42 2.75 -1.90 13.90
N ASN A 43 2.57 -0.61 13.62
CA ASN A 43 1.25 0.01 13.65
C ASN A 43 0.34 -0.50 12.53
N PHE A 44 0.88 -0.70 11.33
CA PHE A 44 0.14 -1.21 10.19
C PHE A 44 -0.26 -2.68 10.35
N GLN A 45 0.59 -3.48 10.98
CA GLN A 45 0.39 -4.91 11.17
C GLN A 45 -0.95 -5.24 11.83
N ASN A 46 -1.41 -4.40 12.76
CA ASN A 46 -2.64 -4.62 13.50
C ASN A 46 -3.90 -4.56 12.61
N GLN A 47 -3.83 -3.90 11.46
CA GLN A 47 -4.96 -3.81 10.53
C GLN A 47 -4.90 -4.82 9.38
N ILE A 48 -3.83 -5.62 9.29
CA ILE A 48 -3.74 -6.69 8.29
C ILE A 48 -4.68 -7.83 8.70
N PRO A 49 -5.55 -8.32 7.80
CA PRO A 49 -6.37 -9.49 8.09
C PRO A 49 -5.49 -10.68 8.50
N LYS A 50 -5.89 -11.40 9.55
CA LYS A 50 -5.11 -12.52 10.08
C LYS A 50 -4.82 -13.58 9.03
N SER A 51 -5.78 -13.81 8.11
CA SER A 51 -5.63 -14.78 7.02
C SER A 51 -4.51 -14.43 6.04
N SER A 52 -4.19 -13.14 5.89
CA SER A 52 -3.19 -12.63 4.93
C SER A 52 -1.88 -12.22 5.59
N LEU A 53 -1.79 -12.27 6.91
CA LEU A 53 -0.65 -11.73 7.66
C LEU A 53 0.67 -12.42 7.29
N LEU A 54 0.67 -13.74 7.19
CA LEU A 54 1.87 -14.51 6.86
C LEU A 54 2.35 -14.20 5.44
N LEU A 55 1.43 -14.17 4.48
CA LEU A 55 1.74 -13.81 3.10
C LEU A 55 2.28 -12.38 3.00
N PHE A 56 1.63 -11.45 3.69
CA PHE A 56 2.06 -10.04 3.68
C PHE A 56 3.48 -9.90 4.23
N LYS A 57 3.78 -10.55 5.35
CA LYS A 57 5.12 -10.55 5.94
C LYS A 57 6.17 -11.17 5.01
N GLU A 58 5.82 -12.25 4.34
CA GLU A 58 6.71 -12.89 3.36
C GLU A 58 7.06 -11.93 2.22
N LEU A 59 6.06 -11.28 1.63
CA LEU A 59 6.26 -10.34 0.53
C LEU A 59 7.01 -9.09 1.01
N ARG A 60 6.69 -8.58 2.19
CA ARG A 60 7.42 -7.48 2.82
C ARG A 60 8.91 -7.79 2.97
N ASN A 61 9.20 -8.92 3.59
CA ASN A 61 10.59 -9.33 3.83
C ASN A 61 11.34 -9.50 2.52
N TYR A 62 10.69 -10.05 1.51
CA TYR A 62 11.29 -10.19 0.18
C TYR A 62 11.60 -8.84 -0.45
N CYS A 63 10.67 -7.90 -0.45
CA CYS A 63 10.90 -6.55 -0.98
C CYS A 63 12.07 -5.86 -0.28
N LEU A 64 12.13 -5.94 1.05
CA LEU A 64 13.22 -5.35 1.82
C LEU A 64 14.57 -6.03 1.57
N SER A 65 14.57 -7.31 1.21
CA SER A 65 15.80 -8.06 0.92
C SER A 65 16.42 -7.76 -0.43
N LEU A 66 15.70 -7.06 -1.32
CA LEU A 66 16.17 -6.80 -2.69
C LEU A 66 17.35 -5.84 -2.75
N GLY A 67 17.52 -4.98 -1.77
CA GLY A 67 18.65 -4.07 -1.69
C GLY A 67 18.63 -3.20 -0.46
N GLU A 68 19.80 -2.66 -0.08
CA GLU A 68 19.93 -1.76 1.07
C GLU A 68 19.26 -0.41 0.86
N ASN A 69 19.05 -0.05 -0.40
CA ASN A 69 18.41 1.21 -0.78
C ASN A 69 16.89 1.12 -0.92
N VAL A 70 16.28 0.02 -0.50
CA VAL A 70 14.81 -0.10 -0.48
C VAL A 70 14.25 0.76 0.66
N VAL A 71 13.30 1.61 0.31
CA VAL A 71 12.58 2.47 1.26
C VAL A 71 11.16 1.93 1.43
N GLU A 72 10.76 1.69 2.67
CA GLU A 72 9.41 1.26 3.03
C GLU A 72 8.57 2.47 3.42
N ASP A 73 7.50 2.74 2.67
CA ASP A 73 6.56 3.83 2.94
C ASP A 73 5.22 3.27 3.38
N VAL A 74 4.94 3.33 4.67
CA VAL A 74 3.72 2.79 5.28
C VAL A 74 2.60 3.82 5.17
N ARG A 75 1.60 3.51 4.35
CA ARG A 75 0.43 4.35 4.14
C ARG A 75 -0.78 3.81 4.92
N MET A 76 -1.93 4.45 4.77
CA MET A 76 -3.12 4.09 5.54
C MET A 76 -3.59 2.64 5.28
N HIS A 77 -3.65 2.23 4.01
CA HIS A 77 -4.21 0.92 3.63
C HIS A 77 -3.23 0.02 2.89
N ARG A 78 -2.00 0.48 2.67
CA ARG A 78 -1.00 -0.24 1.87
C ARG A 78 0.39 0.19 2.27
N ILE A 79 1.36 -0.60 1.87
CA ILE A 79 2.77 -0.27 2.01
C ILE A 79 3.41 -0.23 0.63
N VAL A 80 4.12 0.86 0.35
CA VAL A 80 4.78 1.08 -0.93
C VAL A 80 6.29 0.95 -0.73
N TYR A 81 6.94 0.23 -1.63
CA TYR A 81 8.39 0.03 -1.62
C TYR A 81 9.01 0.77 -2.78
N GLY A 82 9.95 1.63 -2.48
CA GLY A 82 10.67 2.43 -3.45
C GLY A 82 12.18 2.20 -3.39
N LYS A 83 12.87 2.69 -4.41
CA LYS A 83 14.31 2.61 -4.53
C LYS A 83 14.90 3.99 -4.33
N SER A 84 15.77 4.13 -3.33
CA SER A 84 16.53 5.33 -2.98
C SER A 84 15.69 6.55 -2.55
N MET A 85 16.39 7.64 -2.26
CA MET A 85 15.83 8.92 -1.77
C MET A 85 14.87 9.60 -2.76
N THR A 86 14.99 9.30 -4.04
CA THR A 86 14.08 9.83 -5.07
C THR A 86 12.72 9.12 -5.08
N PHE A 87 12.55 8.12 -4.25
CA PHE A 87 11.35 7.34 -4.03
C PHE A 87 10.65 6.95 -5.33
N ARG A 88 11.35 6.21 -6.16
CA ARG A 88 10.74 5.55 -7.32
C ARG A 88 10.21 4.22 -6.87
N TRP A 89 8.89 4.13 -6.76
CA TRP A 89 8.27 2.92 -6.26
C TRP A 89 8.30 1.80 -7.31
N PHE A 90 8.52 0.58 -6.84
CA PHE A 90 8.48 -0.63 -7.68
C PHE A 90 7.42 -1.62 -7.22
N ALA A 91 6.98 -1.54 -5.97
CA ALA A 91 5.97 -2.43 -5.41
C ALA A 91 5.01 -1.68 -4.49
N ASP A 92 3.74 -2.07 -4.53
CA ASP A 92 2.67 -1.55 -3.69
C ASP A 92 1.86 -2.76 -3.20
N LEU A 93 1.85 -2.98 -1.89
CA LEU A 93 1.20 -4.13 -1.26
C LEU A 93 -0.01 -3.68 -0.45
N GLU A 94 -1.20 -4.14 -0.84
CA GLU A 94 -2.45 -3.90 -0.11
C GLU A 94 -3.00 -5.21 0.45
N PRO A 95 -3.11 -5.36 1.78
CA PRO A 95 -3.62 -6.59 2.37
C PRO A 95 -5.14 -6.67 2.26
N LEU A 96 -5.63 -7.83 1.86
CA LEU A 96 -7.05 -8.15 1.77
C LEU A 96 -7.29 -9.50 2.50
N PRO A 97 -8.55 -9.80 2.89
CA PRO A 97 -8.82 -11.09 3.57
C PRO A 97 -8.43 -12.32 2.74
N GLU A 98 -8.61 -12.26 1.41
CA GLU A 98 -8.30 -13.35 0.48
C GLU A 98 -6.83 -13.42 0.06
N GLY A 99 -6.05 -12.38 0.31
CA GLY A 99 -4.67 -12.34 -0.09
C GLY A 99 -4.06 -10.94 -0.06
N VAL A 100 -3.11 -10.70 -0.93
CA VAL A 100 -2.44 -9.39 -1.06
C VAL A 100 -2.54 -8.92 -2.50
N LEU A 101 -3.09 -7.71 -2.66
CA LEU A 101 -3.11 -7.05 -3.97
C LEU A 101 -1.76 -6.38 -4.19
N VAL A 102 -1.05 -6.80 -5.22
CA VAL A 102 0.30 -6.33 -5.51
C VAL A 102 0.30 -5.55 -6.82
N LYS A 103 0.77 -4.30 -6.76
CA LYS A 103 1.04 -3.50 -7.95
C LYS A 103 2.54 -3.42 -8.14
N ILE A 104 2.98 -3.66 -9.36
CA ILE A 104 4.40 -3.72 -9.72
C ILE A 104 4.66 -2.72 -10.84
N GLN A 105 5.62 -1.83 -10.64
CA GLN A 105 6.03 -0.85 -11.64
C GLN A 105 7.49 -1.05 -12.03
N LYS A 106 7.73 -1.31 -13.31
CA LYS A 106 9.08 -1.48 -13.85
C LYS A 106 9.70 -0.17 -14.33
N ASN A 107 8.87 0.70 -14.90
CA ASN A 107 9.31 2.02 -15.34
C ASN A 107 8.14 3.00 -15.33
N ARG A 108 8.44 4.31 -15.49
CA ARG A 108 7.42 5.36 -15.44
C ARG A 108 6.49 5.42 -16.65
N LYS A 109 6.91 4.84 -17.78
CA LYS A 109 6.19 4.93 -19.05
C LYS A 109 5.13 3.85 -19.18
N GLU A 110 5.29 2.74 -18.49
CA GLU A 110 4.37 1.60 -18.53
C GLU A 110 3.34 1.65 -17.42
N GLN A 111 2.16 1.12 -17.70
CA GLN A 111 1.14 0.92 -16.68
C GLN A 111 1.61 -0.11 -15.66
N PRO A 112 1.35 0.12 -14.35
CA PRO A 112 1.68 -0.89 -13.35
C PRO A 112 0.94 -2.20 -13.60
N THR A 113 1.60 -3.31 -13.37
CA THR A 113 0.98 -4.64 -13.38
C THR A 113 0.33 -4.89 -12.02
N THR A 114 -0.94 -5.28 -12.02
CA THR A 114 -1.68 -5.60 -10.79
C THR A 114 -1.90 -7.10 -10.70
N ILE A 115 -1.48 -7.70 -9.59
CA ILE A 115 -1.60 -9.14 -9.32
C ILE A 115 -2.28 -9.34 -7.99
N MET A 116 -3.32 -10.17 -7.95
CA MET A 116 -3.93 -10.64 -6.71
C MET A 116 -3.27 -11.94 -6.29
N MET A 117 -2.41 -11.88 -5.27
CA MET A 117 -1.77 -13.07 -4.71
C MET A 117 -2.68 -13.68 -3.65
N GLN A 118 -3.14 -14.90 -3.89
CA GLN A 118 -3.97 -15.63 -2.95
C GLN A 118 -3.16 -16.10 -1.74
N ASN A 119 -3.79 -16.24 -0.58
CA ASN A 119 -3.11 -16.64 0.66
C ASN A 119 -2.43 -18.02 0.56
N ASN A 120 -2.95 -18.91 -0.26
CA ASN A 120 -2.41 -20.23 -0.49
C ASN A 120 -1.66 -20.37 -1.81
N GLY A 121 -1.39 -19.25 -2.49
CA GLY A 121 -0.73 -19.24 -3.79
C GLY A 121 0.79 -19.42 -3.69
N ASN A 122 1.40 -19.80 -4.81
CA ASN A 122 2.85 -19.88 -4.94
C ASN A 122 3.40 -18.48 -5.27
N THR A 123 4.33 -18.00 -4.45
CA THR A 123 4.87 -16.64 -4.55
C THR A 123 6.10 -16.52 -5.47
N GLU A 124 6.60 -17.61 -6.02
CA GLU A 124 7.88 -17.59 -6.78
C GLU A 124 7.84 -16.70 -8.01
N ASP A 125 6.79 -16.79 -8.82
CA ASP A 125 6.64 -15.96 -10.02
C ASP A 125 6.50 -14.49 -9.65
N LEU A 126 5.74 -14.20 -8.59
CA LEU A 126 5.58 -12.84 -8.09
C LEU A 126 6.92 -12.27 -7.59
N LYS A 127 7.69 -13.06 -6.86
CA LYS A 127 9.01 -12.65 -6.38
C LYS A 127 9.96 -12.34 -7.54
N ASN A 128 9.92 -13.14 -8.60
CA ASN A 128 10.72 -12.89 -9.79
C ASN A 128 10.32 -11.57 -10.46
N LEU A 129 9.02 -11.27 -10.55
CA LEU A 129 8.54 -10.01 -11.09
C LEU A 129 8.97 -8.80 -10.25
N LEU A 130 8.92 -8.94 -8.92
CA LEU A 130 9.37 -7.90 -7.99
C LEU A 130 10.87 -7.62 -8.13
N LYS A 131 11.66 -8.67 -8.22
CA LYS A 131 13.11 -8.56 -8.42
C LYS A 131 13.45 -7.87 -9.76
N GLU A 132 12.75 -8.25 -10.81
CA GLU A 132 12.91 -7.64 -12.14
C GLU A 132 12.55 -6.15 -12.10
N ALA A 133 11.43 -5.81 -11.50
CA ALA A 133 10.99 -4.42 -11.36
C ALA A 133 12.00 -3.58 -10.56
N PHE A 134 12.50 -4.12 -9.44
CA PHE A 134 13.53 -3.45 -8.65
C PHE A 134 14.80 -3.21 -9.47
N SER A 135 15.21 -4.17 -10.31
CA SER A 135 16.41 -4.05 -11.14
C SER A 135 16.26 -3.00 -12.24
N GLU A 136 15.06 -2.88 -12.82
CA GLU A 136 14.81 -1.99 -13.95
C GLU A 136 14.49 -0.55 -13.55
N ILE A 137 13.95 -0.34 -12.36
CA ILE A 137 13.56 1.00 -11.93
C ILE A 137 14.78 1.86 -11.58
N HIS A 138 14.84 3.08 -12.14
CA HIS A 138 15.92 4.04 -11.94
C HIS A 138 15.42 5.40 -11.49
#